data_20b77d27f69dd4e8019584337504128b
#
_entry.id   20b77d27f69dd4e8019584337504128b
#
_cell.length_a   1.000
_cell.length_b   1.000
_cell.length_c   1.000
_cell.angle_alpha   90.00
_cell.angle_beta   90.00
_cell.angle_gamma   90.00
#
_symmetry.space_group_name_H-M   'P 1'
#
loop_
_entity.id
_entity.type
_entity.pdbx_description
1 polymer ?
#
loop_
_entity_poly.entity_id
_entity_poly.type
_entity_poly.pdbx_seq_one_letter_code
_entity_poly.pdbx_strand_id
1 'polypeptide(L)'
;MVTLTIRIAGIRGHLRFHHSVLACVSAALISACDRGSDTPASDSSRAADSAAAPTVGAREEEPTQWTLREVARRLTDGGLVVTDSGRTPVRQSFLAVEGRQLRVSGSDLQVFIYADPASRTADSDRIDTARVAPANMIIDWVATPHLIASGNLIAIHLTPNERLAERVRLILEAWHAGQ
;
A
#
# COMPACT_ATOMS: atom_id res chain seq x y z
N MET A 1 31.75 42.94 -12.76
CA MET A 1 30.48 42.75 -13.47
C MET A 1 30.73 41.69 -14.54
N VAL A 2 30.44 40.43 -14.25
CA VAL A 2 30.67 39.32 -15.17
C VAL A 2 29.29 38.69 -15.47
N THR A 3 28.83 38.84 -16.69
CA THR A 3 27.55 38.35 -17.16
C THR A 3 27.75 36.93 -17.72
N LEU A 4 27.25 35.93 -16.99
CA LEU A 4 27.28 34.54 -17.44
C LEU A 4 26.03 34.26 -18.28
N THR A 5 26.19 34.09 -19.59
CA THR A 5 25.11 33.74 -20.52
C THR A 5 25.10 32.23 -20.68
N ILE A 6 24.07 31.54 -20.11
CA ILE A 6 23.83 30.13 -20.31
C ILE A 6 22.93 29.93 -21.53
N ARG A 7 23.47 29.33 -22.61
CA ARG A 7 22.72 28.89 -23.79
C ARG A 7 22.16 27.48 -23.52
N ILE A 8 20.83 27.38 -23.47
CA ILE A 8 20.14 26.08 -23.42
C ILE A 8 19.92 25.61 -24.86
N ALA A 9 20.63 24.55 -25.24
CA ALA A 9 20.44 23.87 -26.51
C ALA A 9 19.18 22.98 -26.43
N GLY A 10 18.22 23.22 -27.32
CA GLY A 10 16.99 22.47 -27.42
C GLY A 10 17.19 21.06 -27.97
N ILE A 11 16.73 20.09 -27.25
CA ILE A 11 16.58 18.70 -27.73
C ILE A 11 15.11 18.47 -28.05
N ARG A 12 14.79 18.52 -29.36
CA ARG A 12 13.50 18.06 -29.90
C ARG A 12 13.59 16.54 -30.10
N GLY A 13 13.07 15.77 -29.16
CA GLY A 13 12.85 14.34 -29.29
C GLY A 13 11.42 14.07 -29.78
N HIS A 14 11.25 13.70 -31.05
CA HIS A 14 9.97 13.18 -31.54
C HIS A 14 9.78 11.74 -31.04
N LEU A 15 8.87 11.53 -30.11
CA LEU A 15 8.44 10.19 -29.71
C LEU A 15 7.25 9.77 -30.59
N ARG A 16 7.51 8.85 -31.54
CA ARG A 16 6.47 8.21 -32.36
C ARG A 16 5.77 7.15 -31.51
N PHE A 17 4.50 7.38 -31.24
CA PHE A 17 3.60 6.37 -30.69
C PHE A 17 3.23 5.35 -31.78
N HIS A 18 3.68 4.12 -31.65
CA HIS A 18 3.16 2.99 -32.41
C HIS A 18 1.96 2.40 -31.66
N HIS A 19 0.78 2.59 -32.23
CA HIS A 19 -0.41 1.87 -31.87
C HIS A 19 -0.33 0.46 -32.48
N SER A 20 -0.18 -0.56 -31.66
CA SER A 20 -0.43 -1.95 -32.07
C SER A 20 -1.73 -2.40 -31.45
N VAL A 21 -2.76 -2.34 -32.28
CA VAL A 21 -4.05 -3.04 -32.05
C VAL A 21 -3.81 -4.51 -32.38
N LEU A 22 -3.94 -5.40 -31.42
CA LEU A 22 -4.07 -6.84 -31.68
C LEU A 22 -5.36 -7.33 -31.05
N ALA A 23 -6.34 -7.50 -31.92
CA ALA A 23 -7.57 -8.24 -31.65
C ALA A 23 -7.27 -9.72 -31.71
N CYS A 24 -7.61 -10.49 -30.68
CA CYS A 24 -7.76 -11.93 -30.75
C CYS A 24 -9.13 -12.34 -30.21
N VAL A 25 -9.97 -12.67 -31.16
CA VAL A 25 -11.22 -13.41 -31.04
C VAL A 25 -10.89 -14.89 -31.01
N SER A 26 -11.61 -15.67 -30.23
CA SER A 26 -11.88 -17.13 -30.36
C SER A 26 -11.97 -17.76 -28.96
N ALA A 27 -12.82 -18.65 -28.65
CA ALA A 27 -13.97 -19.32 -29.17
C ALA A 27 -14.46 -20.23 -28.05
N ALA A 28 -15.75 -20.35 -27.94
CA ALA A 28 -16.45 -21.26 -27.05
C ALA A 28 -16.16 -22.74 -27.37
N LEU A 29 -16.05 -23.58 -26.38
CA LEU A 29 -16.36 -25.01 -26.51
C LEU A 29 -17.17 -25.49 -25.30
N ILE A 30 -18.40 -25.78 -25.62
CA ILE A 30 -19.39 -26.51 -24.85
C ILE A 30 -19.00 -27.99 -24.93
N SER A 31 -18.97 -28.70 -23.83
CA SER A 31 -19.10 -30.14 -23.82
C SER A 31 -20.03 -30.57 -22.71
N ALA A 32 -21.12 -31.12 -23.16
CA ALA A 32 -22.20 -31.71 -22.37
C ALA A 32 -22.00 -33.23 -22.23
N CYS A 33 -22.75 -33.79 -21.29
CA CYS A 33 -23.16 -35.19 -21.11
C CYS A 33 -22.12 -36.18 -20.56
N ASP A 34 -22.41 -36.84 -19.43
CA ASP A 34 -23.12 -38.09 -19.54
C ASP A 34 -23.76 -38.51 -18.21
N ARG A 35 -24.95 -39.16 -18.37
CA ARG A 35 -25.74 -39.78 -17.35
C ARG A 35 -25.19 -41.20 -17.07
N GLY A 36 -25.10 -41.55 -15.81
CA GLY A 36 -24.93 -42.94 -15.39
C GLY A 36 -25.69 -43.19 -14.10
N SER A 37 -26.94 -43.65 -14.25
CA SER A 37 -27.72 -44.26 -13.17
C SER A 37 -27.16 -45.64 -12.92
N ASP A 38 -27.02 -46.05 -11.68
CA ASP A 38 -27.40 -47.39 -11.19
C ASP A 38 -27.25 -47.43 -9.66
N THR A 39 -28.38 -47.63 -8.98
CA THR A 39 -28.52 -48.18 -7.64
C THR A 39 -28.79 -49.72 -7.82
N PRO A 40 -28.38 -50.62 -6.92
CA PRO A 40 -29.05 -50.72 -5.63
C PRO A 40 -28.27 -51.31 -4.43
N ALA A 41 -28.87 -51.03 -3.28
CA ALA A 41 -29.11 -51.91 -2.11
C ALA A 41 -27.97 -52.21 -1.11
N SER A 42 -28.21 -51.69 0.08
CA SER A 42 -28.17 -52.35 1.40
C SER A 42 -26.84 -52.90 1.91
N ASP A 43 -26.27 -52.34 2.95
CA ASP A 43 -26.38 -52.96 4.26
C ASP A 43 -25.99 -52.01 5.41
N SER A 44 -26.68 -52.20 6.48
CA SER A 44 -26.57 -51.44 7.73
C SER A 44 -25.29 -51.79 8.45
N SER A 45 -24.54 -50.77 8.88
CA SER A 45 -23.75 -50.87 10.12
C SER A 45 -23.55 -49.50 10.72
N ARG A 46 -24.20 -49.30 11.79
CA ARG A 46 -24.26 -48.27 12.78
C ARG A 46 -22.89 -48.12 13.42
N ALA A 47 -22.23 -46.97 13.20
CA ALA A 47 -21.14 -46.53 14.05
C ALA A 47 -21.12 -45.02 14.12
N ALA A 48 -21.46 -44.56 15.30
CA ALA A 48 -21.08 -43.33 15.98
C ALA A 48 -20.81 -42.10 15.11
N ASP A 49 -21.83 -41.30 15.04
CA ASP A 49 -21.88 -39.89 14.78
C ASP A 49 -20.84 -39.16 15.69
N SER A 50 -19.72 -38.79 15.11
CA SER A 50 -18.86 -37.74 15.65
C SER A 50 -19.07 -36.54 14.74
N ALA A 51 -20.14 -35.80 15.04
CA ALA A 51 -20.41 -34.53 14.44
C ALA A 51 -19.18 -33.61 14.70
N ALA A 52 -18.27 -33.55 13.73
CA ALA A 52 -17.31 -32.50 13.65
C ALA A 52 -18.10 -31.19 13.48
N ALA A 53 -18.23 -30.46 14.58
CA ALA A 53 -18.74 -29.09 14.55
C ALA A 53 -17.98 -28.32 13.46
N PRO A 54 -18.69 -27.53 12.61
CA PRO A 54 -18.02 -26.68 11.67
C PRO A 54 -17.09 -25.77 12.48
N THR A 55 -15.80 -25.86 12.23
CA THR A 55 -14.80 -24.93 12.76
C THR A 55 -15.26 -23.56 12.28
N VAL A 56 -15.86 -22.81 13.18
CA VAL A 56 -16.17 -21.39 12.99
C VAL A 56 -14.86 -20.77 12.55
N GLY A 57 -14.84 -20.31 11.30
CA GLY A 57 -13.66 -19.75 10.68
C GLY A 57 -12.99 -18.81 11.68
N ALA A 58 -11.72 -19.08 11.97
CA ALA A 58 -10.91 -18.18 12.77
C ALA A 58 -11.06 -16.79 12.14
N ARG A 59 -11.73 -15.87 12.84
CA ARG A 59 -11.62 -14.46 12.52
C ARG A 59 -10.14 -14.21 12.52
N GLU A 60 -9.58 -13.90 11.34
CA GLU A 60 -8.24 -13.33 11.28
C GLU A 60 -8.30 -12.11 12.20
N GLU A 61 -7.64 -12.21 13.36
CA GLU A 61 -7.50 -11.08 14.25
C GLU A 61 -6.82 -9.98 13.44
N GLU A 62 -7.53 -8.87 13.23
CA GLU A 62 -6.96 -7.69 12.57
C GLU A 62 -5.66 -7.34 13.29
N PRO A 63 -4.53 -7.26 12.59
CA PRO A 63 -3.24 -7.03 13.22
C PRO A 63 -3.29 -5.72 14.01
N THR A 64 -2.97 -5.79 15.31
CA THR A 64 -3.01 -4.64 16.23
C THR A 64 -1.90 -3.62 15.97
N GLN A 65 -0.97 -3.92 15.09
CA GLN A 65 0.18 -3.08 14.74
C GLN A 65 0.39 -3.02 13.23
N TRP A 66 0.82 -1.86 12.76
CA TRP A 66 1.23 -1.67 11.38
C TRP A 66 2.46 -2.50 11.04
N THR A 67 2.42 -3.12 9.88
CA THR A 67 3.58 -3.69 9.18
C THR A 67 3.62 -3.10 7.77
N LEU A 68 4.78 -3.15 7.10
CA LEU A 68 4.89 -2.67 5.73
C LEU A 68 3.91 -3.36 4.77
N ARG A 69 3.70 -4.67 4.97
CA ARG A 69 2.73 -5.46 4.20
C ARG A 69 1.31 -4.96 4.38
N GLU A 70 0.95 -4.66 5.61
CA GLU A 70 -0.39 -4.16 5.95
C GLU A 70 -0.64 -2.78 5.35
N VAL A 71 0.35 -1.88 5.41
CA VAL A 71 0.28 -0.58 4.72
C VAL A 71 0.02 -0.78 3.22
N ALA A 72 0.80 -1.62 2.54
CA ALA A 72 0.64 -1.89 1.12
C ALA A 72 -0.72 -2.52 0.80
N ARG A 73 -1.18 -3.48 1.61
CA ARG A 73 -2.47 -4.13 1.47
C ARG A 73 -3.61 -3.12 1.57
N ARG A 74 -3.64 -2.31 2.63
CA ARG A 74 -4.72 -1.34 2.85
C ARG A 74 -4.79 -0.26 1.77
N LEU A 75 -3.65 0.20 1.29
CA LEU A 75 -3.62 1.14 0.16
C LEU A 75 -4.21 0.50 -1.10
N THR A 76 -3.90 -0.77 -1.36
CA THR A 76 -4.45 -1.52 -2.50
C THR A 76 -5.95 -1.75 -2.35
N ASP A 77 -6.41 -2.18 -1.17
CA ASP A 77 -7.83 -2.38 -0.84
C ASP A 77 -8.62 -1.05 -0.95
N GLY A 78 -7.97 0.06 -0.61
CA GLY A 78 -8.48 1.42 -0.83
C GLY A 78 -8.48 1.86 -2.30
N GLY A 79 -8.12 0.98 -3.24
CA GLY A 79 -8.13 1.23 -4.68
C GLY A 79 -6.97 2.09 -5.17
N LEU A 80 -5.84 2.11 -4.45
CA LEU A 80 -4.61 2.76 -4.88
C LEU A 80 -3.66 1.73 -5.51
N VAL A 81 -2.89 2.16 -6.50
CA VAL A 81 -1.90 1.30 -7.16
C VAL A 81 -0.59 1.38 -6.39
N VAL A 82 -0.17 0.26 -5.79
CA VAL A 82 1.14 0.13 -5.12
C VAL A 82 2.08 -0.63 -6.04
N THR A 83 3.12 0.03 -6.57
CA THR A 83 4.03 -0.56 -7.58
C THR A 83 5.40 -0.91 -7.04
N ASP A 84 5.82 -0.35 -5.89
CA ASP A 84 7.04 -0.72 -5.19
C ASP A 84 6.65 -1.42 -3.88
N SER A 85 7.33 -2.53 -3.60
CA SER A 85 7.11 -3.35 -2.40
C SER A 85 7.91 -2.88 -1.17
N GLY A 86 8.48 -1.68 -1.19
CA GLY A 86 9.26 -1.14 -0.08
C GLY A 86 10.64 -1.78 0.10
N ARG A 87 11.30 -2.15 -0.98
CA ARG A 87 12.68 -2.68 -0.93
C ARG A 87 13.72 -1.60 -0.71
N THR A 88 13.44 -0.38 -1.19
CA THR A 88 14.36 0.75 -1.05
C THR A 88 14.37 1.28 0.37
N PRO A 89 15.50 1.25 1.09
CA PRO A 89 15.60 1.82 2.43
C PRO A 89 15.59 3.34 2.36
N VAL A 90 14.96 3.97 3.37
CA VAL A 90 14.89 5.42 3.51
C VAL A 90 15.28 5.80 4.94
N ARG A 91 16.14 6.81 5.07
CA ARG A 91 16.50 7.39 6.37
C ARG A 91 16.15 8.87 6.40
N GLN A 92 15.47 9.26 7.47
CA GLN A 92 15.27 10.64 7.84
C GLN A 92 16.05 10.91 9.13
N SER A 93 16.92 11.90 9.14
CA SER A 93 17.82 12.17 10.27
C SER A 93 17.10 12.52 11.58
N PHE A 94 15.84 12.88 11.49
CA PHE A 94 14.98 13.25 12.62
C PHE A 94 14.06 12.10 13.10
N LEU A 95 14.11 10.92 12.46
CA LEU A 95 13.38 9.72 12.87
C LEU A 95 14.35 8.66 13.40
N ALA A 96 13.98 7.99 14.47
CA ALA A 96 14.82 7.00 15.14
C ALA A 96 14.93 5.69 14.35
N VAL A 97 13.99 5.42 13.46
CA VAL A 97 13.92 4.16 12.71
C VAL A 97 14.22 4.36 11.23
N GLU A 98 14.74 3.31 10.57
CA GLU A 98 14.86 3.26 9.12
C GLU A 98 13.51 2.91 8.51
N GLY A 99 13.13 3.65 7.48
CA GLY A 99 11.91 3.42 6.72
C GLY A 99 12.12 2.64 5.43
N ARG A 100 11.02 2.47 4.71
CA ARG A 100 10.96 1.90 3.37
C ARG A 100 10.14 2.80 2.46
N GLN A 101 10.53 2.87 1.19
CA GLN A 101 9.79 3.63 0.18
C GLN A 101 8.82 2.72 -0.56
N LEU A 102 7.57 3.13 -0.60
CA LEU A 102 6.54 2.59 -1.50
C LEU A 102 6.29 3.58 -2.62
N ARG A 103 5.90 3.09 -3.79
CA ARG A 103 5.40 3.90 -4.89
C ARG A 103 3.88 3.74 -4.96
N VAL A 104 3.14 4.81 -4.70
CA VAL A 104 1.68 4.79 -4.56
C VAL A 104 1.07 5.71 -5.61
N SER A 105 0.36 5.14 -6.59
CA SER A 105 -0.29 5.88 -7.69
C SER A 105 0.62 6.93 -8.34
N GLY A 106 1.92 6.59 -8.50
CA GLY A 106 2.92 7.44 -9.14
C GLY A 106 3.64 8.43 -8.22
N SER A 107 3.34 8.47 -6.92
CA SER A 107 4.01 9.30 -5.91
C SER A 107 4.78 8.44 -4.89
N ASP A 108 5.71 9.05 -4.18
CA ASP A 108 6.54 8.37 -3.19
C ASP A 108 5.90 8.44 -1.80
N LEU A 109 5.81 7.29 -1.14
CA LEU A 109 5.38 7.16 0.24
C LEU A 109 6.52 6.53 1.06
N GLN A 110 7.10 7.29 1.96
CA GLN A 110 8.10 6.82 2.91
C GLN A 110 7.39 6.28 4.16
N VAL A 111 7.65 5.03 4.52
CA VAL A 111 6.96 4.30 5.58
C VAL A 111 7.94 3.93 6.67
N PHE A 112 7.69 4.38 7.90
CA PHE A 112 8.50 4.15 9.08
C PHE A 112 7.68 3.39 10.11
N ILE A 113 8.08 2.15 10.43
CA ILE A 113 7.38 1.27 11.37
C ILE A 113 8.18 1.21 12.65
N TYR A 114 7.56 1.61 13.75
CA TYR A 114 8.11 1.57 15.09
C TYR A 114 7.77 0.26 15.80
N ALA A 115 8.54 -0.08 16.82
CA ALA A 115 8.25 -1.24 17.66
C ALA A 115 6.93 -1.07 18.43
N ASP A 116 6.60 0.18 18.79
CA ASP A 116 5.42 0.52 19.58
C ASP A 116 4.93 1.95 19.31
N PRO A 117 3.67 2.28 19.64
CA PRO A 117 3.10 3.61 19.45
C PRO A 117 3.77 4.71 20.28
N ALA A 118 4.32 4.41 21.45
CA ALA A 118 4.95 5.42 22.32
C ALA A 118 6.25 5.94 21.69
N SER A 119 7.09 5.02 21.19
CA SER A 119 8.31 5.37 20.43
C SER A 119 7.98 6.21 19.20
N ARG A 120 6.89 5.86 18.46
CA ARG A 120 6.43 6.66 17.32
C ARG A 120 6.00 8.06 17.77
N THR A 121 5.23 8.18 18.87
CA THR A 121 4.76 9.46 19.39
C THR A 121 5.92 10.37 19.75
N ALA A 122 6.95 9.84 20.43
CA ALA A 122 8.16 10.62 20.80
C ALA A 122 8.86 11.25 19.60
N ASP A 123 8.83 10.60 18.42
CA ASP A 123 9.37 11.18 17.19
C ASP A 123 8.38 12.15 16.55
N SER A 124 7.09 11.81 16.44
CA SER A 124 6.09 12.63 15.76
C SER A 124 5.84 13.96 16.47
N ASP A 125 5.93 14.01 17.81
CA ASP A 125 5.71 15.25 18.60
C ASP A 125 6.78 16.33 18.34
N ARG A 126 7.91 15.93 17.77
CA ARG A 126 9.00 16.87 17.39
C ARG A 126 8.86 17.41 15.98
N ILE A 127 7.91 16.91 15.21
CA ILE A 127 7.71 17.25 13.80
C ILE A 127 6.67 18.38 13.70
N ASP A 128 7.07 19.49 13.09
CA ASP A 128 6.14 20.51 12.62
C ASP A 128 5.36 19.93 11.41
N THR A 129 4.05 19.75 11.58
CA THR A 129 3.19 19.10 10.58
C THR A 129 3.08 19.88 9.27
N ALA A 130 3.28 21.21 9.29
CA ALA A 130 3.23 22.03 8.09
C ALA A 130 4.48 21.88 7.21
N ARG A 131 5.64 21.60 7.84
CA ARG A 131 6.92 21.44 7.12
C ARG A 131 7.40 20.02 7.04
N VAL A 132 6.76 19.13 7.81
CA VAL A 132 7.14 17.73 7.98
C VAL A 132 8.63 17.60 8.35
N ALA A 133 9.06 18.43 9.29
CA ALA A 133 10.42 18.48 9.80
C ALA A 133 10.44 19.08 11.22
N PRO A 134 11.46 18.79 12.07
CA PRO A 134 11.65 19.50 13.33
C PRO A 134 11.82 21.00 13.11
N ALA A 135 11.42 21.81 14.12
CA ALA A 135 11.43 23.27 14.02
C ALA A 135 12.81 23.86 13.71
N ASN A 136 13.87 23.19 14.15
CA ASN A 136 15.28 23.60 13.98
C ASN A 136 15.95 23.02 12.72
N MET A 137 15.18 22.35 11.84
CA MET A 137 15.70 21.70 10.64
C MET A 137 14.99 22.23 9.39
N ILE A 138 15.77 22.38 8.31
CA ILE A 138 15.24 22.68 6.98
C ILE A 138 15.50 21.46 6.10
N ILE A 139 14.43 20.94 5.49
CA ILE A 139 14.51 19.81 4.56
C ILE A 139 13.99 20.29 3.20
N ASP A 140 14.78 20.06 2.18
CA ASP A 140 14.40 20.30 0.79
C ASP A 140 13.69 19.05 0.25
N TRP A 141 12.35 19.03 0.36
CA TRP A 141 11.54 17.93 -0.11
C TRP A 141 11.41 17.97 -1.64
N VAL A 142 11.53 16.80 -2.28
CA VAL A 142 11.37 16.65 -3.75
C VAL A 142 9.96 16.94 -4.25
N ALA A 143 8.96 16.89 -3.35
CA ALA A 143 7.57 17.26 -3.60
C ALA A 143 6.92 17.67 -2.27
N THR A 144 5.70 18.20 -2.28
CA THR A 144 4.97 18.58 -1.08
C THR A 144 4.85 17.39 -0.12
N PRO A 145 5.37 17.49 1.12
CA PRO A 145 5.31 16.42 2.10
C PRO A 145 3.98 16.47 2.86
N HIS A 146 3.38 15.30 3.10
CA HIS A 146 2.20 15.12 3.94
C HIS A 146 2.52 14.09 5.02
N LEU A 147 2.45 14.50 6.28
CA LEU A 147 2.70 13.63 7.44
C LEU A 147 1.43 12.85 7.81
N ILE A 148 1.59 11.56 8.03
CA ILE A 148 0.54 10.66 8.53
C ILE A 148 1.13 9.90 9.71
N ALA A 149 0.45 9.94 10.86
CA ALA A 149 0.87 9.24 12.07
C ALA A 149 -0.31 8.42 12.62
N SER A 150 -0.15 7.11 12.73
CA SER A 150 -1.23 6.18 13.12
C SER A 150 -0.64 4.95 13.81
N GLY A 151 -1.06 4.64 15.05
CA GLY A 151 -0.51 3.54 15.83
C GLY A 151 1.02 3.60 15.95
N ASN A 152 1.70 2.58 15.47
CA ASN A 152 3.16 2.51 15.41
C ASN A 152 3.75 2.95 14.05
N LEU A 153 2.96 3.66 13.22
CA LEU A 153 3.34 4.11 11.88
C LEU A 153 3.61 5.63 11.84
N ILE A 154 4.71 6.05 11.22
CA ILE A 154 4.84 7.35 10.55
C ILE A 154 4.95 7.08 9.05
N ALA A 155 4.16 7.80 8.25
CA ALA A 155 4.30 7.82 6.81
C ALA A 155 4.45 9.26 6.33
N ILE A 156 5.36 9.49 5.36
CA ILE A 156 5.57 10.78 4.70
C ILE A 156 5.26 10.59 3.23
N HIS A 157 4.16 11.16 2.79
CA HIS A 157 3.71 11.07 1.40
C HIS A 157 4.17 12.31 0.63
N LEU A 158 4.97 12.10 -0.40
CA LEU A 158 5.56 13.15 -1.22
C LEU A 158 4.75 13.32 -2.51
N THR A 159 3.83 14.27 -2.53
CA THR A 159 2.96 14.51 -3.69
C THR A 159 2.44 15.95 -3.73
N PRO A 160 2.36 16.58 -4.90
CA PRO A 160 1.63 17.84 -5.06
C PRO A 160 0.12 17.65 -5.21
N ASN A 161 -0.37 16.39 -5.27
CA ASN A 161 -1.78 16.07 -5.45
C ASN A 161 -2.48 15.94 -4.08
N GLU A 162 -3.12 17.02 -3.63
CA GLU A 162 -3.82 17.09 -2.34
C GLU A 162 -4.92 16.01 -2.19
N ARG A 163 -5.65 15.68 -3.27
CA ARG A 163 -6.70 14.66 -3.23
C ARG A 163 -6.12 13.27 -3.00
N LEU A 164 -4.96 12.99 -3.62
CA LEU A 164 -4.25 11.73 -3.40
C LEU A 164 -3.68 11.67 -1.98
N ALA A 165 -3.10 12.77 -1.50
CA ALA A 165 -2.58 12.88 -0.15
C ALA A 165 -3.69 12.60 0.89
N GLU A 166 -4.83 13.26 0.74
CA GLU A 166 -5.99 13.08 1.63
C GLU A 166 -6.53 11.64 1.60
N ARG A 167 -6.61 11.03 0.41
CA ARG A 167 -7.06 9.64 0.28
C ARG A 167 -6.12 8.67 0.98
N VAL A 168 -4.80 8.82 0.81
CA VAL A 168 -3.79 8.01 1.51
C VAL A 168 -3.91 8.21 3.02
N ARG A 169 -4.06 9.46 3.48
CA ARG A 169 -4.24 9.79 4.90
C ARG A 169 -5.46 9.08 5.48
N LEU A 170 -6.63 9.20 4.85
CA LEU A 170 -7.86 8.58 5.32
C LEU A 170 -7.74 7.05 5.41
N ILE A 171 -7.11 6.39 4.43
CA ILE A 171 -6.91 4.94 4.45
C ILE A 171 -6.03 4.51 5.63
N LEU A 172 -4.95 5.25 5.91
CA LEU A 172 -4.00 4.89 6.95
C LEU A 172 -4.45 5.31 8.36
N GLU A 173 -5.27 6.36 8.51
CA GLU A 173 -5.81 6.79 9.79
C GLU A 173 -7.07 6.00 10.21
N ALA A 174 -7.86 5.49 9.26
CA ALA A 174 -9.09 4.75 9.53
C ALA A 174 -8.88 3.45 10.34
N TRP A 175 -7.65 2.97 10.44
CA TRP A 175 -7.30 1.77 11.21
C TRP A 175 -7.73 1.82 12.68
N HIS A 176 -7.63 2.98 13.33
CA HIS A 176 -7.92 3.11 14.77
C HIS A 176 -9.36 3.54 15.07
N ALA A 177 -10.15 3.90 14.05
CA ALA A 177 -11.53 4.33 14.25
C ALA A 177 -12.52 3.18 14.53
N GLY A 178 -12.07 1.92 14.43
CA GLY A 178 -12.88 0.72 14.62
C GLY A 178 -12.55 -0.13 15.85
N GLN A 179 -11.68 0.34 16.75
CA GLN A 179 -11.33 -0.37 17.99
C GLN A 179 -11.91 0.29 19.23
#